data_e716093422d604e238cedc8a3d432eb0
#
_entry.id   e716093422d604e238cedc8a3d432eb0
#
_cell.length_a   1.000
_cell.length_b   1.000
_cell.length_c   1.000
_cell.angle_alpha   90.00
_cell.angle_beta   90.00
_cell.angle_gamma   90.00
#
_symmetry.space_group_name_H-M   'P 1'
#
loop_
_entity.id
_entity.type
_entity.pdbx_description
1 polymer ?
#
loop_
_entity_poly.entity_id
_entity_poly.type
_entity_poly.pdbx_seq_one_letter_code
_entity_poly.pdbx_strand_id
1 'polypeptide(L)'
;MRIAVPHNTSKDVARGKVEQRLGQLLAQFGGHAEQIEHEWLGDTMRFKGKARGMSVQGTVEVTDAAIVIDAKLPMVAMMFEGRIRDAVQREADAMFRTA
;
A
#
# COMPACT_ATOMS: atom_id res chain seq x y z
N MET A 1 -4.04 -7.34 -8.27
CA MET A 1 -2.74 -7.70 -7.62
C MET A 1 -2.96 -7.84 -6.13
N ARG A 2 -2.54 -8.94 -5.56
CA ARG A 2 -2.69 -9.20 -4.14
C ARG A 2 -1.35 -9.65 -3.55
N ILE A 3 -0.94 -9.01 -2.46
CA ILE A 3 0.32 -9.30 -1.78
C ILE A 3 0.05 -9.43 -0.28
N ALA A 4 0.55 -10.49 0.34
CA ALA A 4 0.47 -10.67 1.79
C ALA A 4 1.89 -10.66 2.35
N VAL A 5 2.12 -9.82 3.36
CA VAL A 5 3.44 -9.65 3.98
C VAL A 5 3.31 -9.87 5.49
N PRO A 6 4.00 -10.89 6.04
CA PRO A 6 4.04 -11.08 7.48
C PRO A 6 4.70 -9.89 8.17
N HIS A 7 4.13 -9.42 9.27
CA HIS A 7 4.69 -8.26 9.97
C HIS A 7 5.38 -8.58 11.30
N ASN A 8 5.17 -9.75 11.87
CA ASN A 8 5.83 -10.19 13.10
C ASN A 8 5.75 -9.19 14.27
N THR A 9 4.65 -8.45 14.35
CA THR A 9 4.42 -7.44 15.37
C THR A 9 2.94 -7.43 15.75
N SER A 10 2.50 -6.45 16.54
CA SER A 10 1.08 -6.34 16.85
C SER A 10 0.34 -5.66 15.70
N LYS A 11 -0.98 -5.90 15.64
CA LYS A 11 -1.85 -5.27 14.66
C LYS A 11 -1.78 -3.74 14.76
N ASP A 12 -1.78 -3.20 15.96
CA ASP A 12 -1.74 -1.76 16.19
C ASP A 12 -0.43 -1.15 15.68
N VAL A 13 0.69 -1.80 15.95
CA VAL A 13 2.00 -1.35 15.47
C VAL A 13 2.05 -1.44 13.94
N ALA A 14 1.56 -2.54 13.37
CA ALA A 14 1.53 -2.71 11.92
C ALA A 14 0.68 -1.63 11.25
N ARG A 15 -0.49 -1.35 11.82
CA ARG A 15 -1.38 -0.30 11.32
C ARG A 15 -0.71 1.08 11.34
N GLY A 16 -0.03 1.40 12.43
CA GLY A 16 0.70 2.65 12.57
C GLY A 16 1.81 2.79 11.53
N LYS A 17 2.53 1.71 11.25
CA LYS A 17 3.57 1.72 10.22
C LYS A 17 3.01 1.92 8.82
N VAL A 18 1.87 1.31 8.51
CA VAL A 18 1.19 1.51 7.24
C VAL A 18 0.79 2.98 7.06
N GLU A 19 0.19 3.58 8.10
CA GLU A 19 -0.21 4.99 8.08
C GLU A 19 1.01 5.91 7.87
N GLN A 20 2.07 5.67 8.61
CA GLN A 20 3.29 6.46 8.52
C GLN A 20 3.91 6.37 7.12
N ARG A 21 3.98 5.17 6.57
CA ARG A 21 4.56 4.98 5.25
C ARG A 21 3.72 5.60 4.15
N LEU A 22 2.40 5.53 4.29
CA LEU A 22 1.49 6.18 3.36
C LEU A 22 1.74 7.70 3.36
N GLY A 23 1.86 8.31 4.54
CA GLY A 23 2.15 9.73 4.66
C GLY A 23 3.46 10.12 3.96
N GLN A 24 4.50 9.29 4.12
CA GLN A 24 5.79 9.51 3.46
C GLN A 24 5.67 9.41 1.93
N LEU A 25 4.92 8.42 1.45
CA LEU A 25 4.69 8.25 0.01
C LEU A 25 3.92 9.42 -0.58
N LEU A 26 2.89 9.89 0.12
CA LEU A 26 2.12 11.06 -0.31
C LEU A 26 2.99 12.30 -0.39
N ALA A 27 3.86 12.52 0.58
CA ALA A 27 4.78 13.66 0.58
C ALA A 27 5.78 13.56 -0.58
N GLN A 28 6.25 12.34 -0.87
CA GLN A 28 7.24 12.09 -1.90
C GLN A 28 6.65 12.24 -3.32
N PHE A 29 5.41 11.79 -3.51
CA PHE A 29 4.76 11.77 -4.82
C PHE A 29 3.66 12.82 -4.98
N GLY A 30 3.49 13.71 -4.01
CA GLY A 30 2.43 14.71 -4.01
C GLY A 30 2.40 15.62 -5.23
N GLY A 31 3.58 15.88 -5.84
CA GLY A 31 3.65 16.66 -7.07
C GLY A 31 3.23 15.90 -8.33
N HIS A 32 3.10 14.59 -8.24
CA HIS A 32 2.75 13.72 -9.37
C HIS A 32 1.38 13.07 -9.21
N ALA A 33 0.79 13.15 -8.03
CA ALA A 33 -0.51 12.58 -7.76
C ALA A 33 -1.56 13.68 -7.75
N GLU A 34 -2.59 13.54 -8.57
CA GLU A 34 -3.64 14.54 -8.69
C GLU A 34 -4.63 14.46 -7.52
N GLN A 35 -5.00 13.24 -7.15
CA GLN A 35 -5.91 12.99 -6.03
C GLN A 35 -5.55 11.68 -5.38
N ILE A 36 -5.24 11.72 -4.10
CA ILE A 36 -5.04 10.50 -3.31
C ILE A 36 -5.91 10.61 -2.08
N GLU A 37 -6.80 9.65 -1.93
CA GLU A 37 -7.71 9.57 -0.79
C GLU A 37 -7.53 8.22 -0.11
N HIS A 38 -7.63 8.22 1.21
CA HIS A 38 -7.64 6.97 1.97
C HIS A 38 -8.53 7.12 3.19
N GLU A 39 -9.07 5.99 3.64
CA GLU A 39 -9.84 5.95 4.87
C GLU A 39 -9.69 4.59 5.53
N TRP A 40 -9.77 4.56 6.84
CA TRP A 40 -9.76 3.34 7.61
C TRP A 40 -11.17 2.93 7.99
N LEU A 41 -11.49 1.66 7.75
CA LEU A 41 -12.72 1.01 8.18
C LEU A 41 -12.29 -0.19 9.02
N GLY A 42 -12.25 -0.01 10.34
CA GLY A 42 -11.68 -1.03 11.21
C GLY A 42 -10.18 -1.17 10.93
N ASP A 43 -9.74 -2.38 10.61
CA ASP A 43 -8.35 -2.69 10.31
C ASP A 43 -8.03 -2.73 8.83
N THR A 44 -8.94 -2.21 8.00
CA THR A 44 -8.77 -2.16 6.56
C THR A 44 -8.73 -0.73 6.09
N MET A 45 -7.66 -0.37 5.40
CA MET A 45 -7.54 0.94 4.76
C MET A 45 -7.94 0.81 3.30
N ARG A 46 -8.88 1.64 2.87
CA ARG A 46 -9.25 1.75 1.45
C ARG A 46 -8.55 2.98 0.90
N PHE A 47 -7.96 2.82 -0.26
CA PHE A 47 -7.30 3.94 -0.93
C PHE A 47 -7.69 4.01 -2.40
N LYS A 48 -7.69 5.22 -2.91
CA LYS A 48 -7.82 5.47 -4.34
C LYS A 48 -7.01 6.69 -4.69
N GLY A 49 -6.46 6.68 -5.88
CA GLY A 49 -5.66 7.80 -6.35
C GLY A 49 -5.63 7.87 -7.86
N LYS A 50 -5.23 9.02 -8.35
CA LYS A 50 -5.06 9.25 -9.76
C LYS A 50 -3.67 9.85 -10.00
N ALA A 51 -2.90 9.22 -10.84
CA ALA A 51 -1.55 9.68 -11.17
C ALA A 51 -1.33 9.52 -12.66
N ARG A 52 -0.90 10.59 -13.32
CA ARG A 52 -0.61 10.62 -14.75
C ARG A 52 -1.77 10.09 -15.61
N GLY A 53 -3.00 10.47 -15.22
CA GLY A 53 -4.21 10.04 -15.93
C GLY A 53 -4.66 8.62 -15.63
N MET A 54 -3.94 7.87 -14.81
CA MET A 54 -4.30 6.50 -14.44
C MET A 54 -4.90 6.46 -13.04
N SER A 55 -6.01 5.74 -12.89
CA SER A 55 -6.66 5.54 -11.60
C SER A 55 -6.16 4.25 -10.96
N VAL A 56 -5.83 4.32 -9.67
CA VAL A 56 -5.43 3.16 -8.87
C VAL A 56 -6.30 3.13 -7.64
N GLN A 57 -6.79 1.95 -7.27
CA GLN A 57 -7.56 1.78 -6.06
C GLN A 57 -7.28 0.42 -5.45
N GLY A 58 -7.50 0.31 -4.15
CA GLY A 58 -7.27 -0.94 -3.46
C GLY A 58 -7.52 -0.85 -1.97
N THR A 59 -7.12 -1.90 -1.28
CA THR A 59 -7.24 -2.01 0.17
C THR A 59 -5.95 -2.52 0.77
N VAL A 60 -5.71 -2.13 2.01
CA VAL A 60 -4.65 -2.69 2.85
C VAL A 60 -5.31 -3.19 4.13
N GLU A 61 -5.40 -4.50 4.27
CA GLU A 61 -5.96 -5.11 5.47
C GLU A 61 -4.85 -5.49 6.43
N VAL A 62 -4.96 -5.06 7.67
CA VAL A 62 -4.00 -5.42 8.72
C VAL A 62 -4.61 -6.53 9.56
N THR A 63 -4.00 -7.71 9.52
CA THR A 63 -4.37 -8.84 10.35
C THR A 63 -3.37 -8.99 11.50
N ASP A 64 -3.61 -9.94 12.40
CA ASP A 64 -2.68 -10.20 13.49
C ASP A 64 -1.31 -10.70 13.01
N ALA A 65 -1.26 -11.32 11.85
CA ALA A 65 -0.06 -11.96 11.34
C ALA A 65 0.56 -11.26 10.13
N ALA A 66 -0.22 -10.50 9.36
CA ALA A 66 0.23 -9.97 8.08
C ALA A 66 -0.50 -8.70 7.69
N ILE A 67 0.06 -7.98 6.74
CA ILE A 67 -0.69 -7.00 5.96
C ILE A 67 -1.00 -7.60 4.60
N VAL A 68 -2.24 -7.44 4.16
CA VAL A 68 -2.69 -7.94 2.86
C VAL A 68 -3.04 -6.73 1.99
N ILE A 69 -2.29 -6.55 0.92
CA ILE A 69 -2.49 -5.47 -0.03
C ILE A 69 -3.20 -6.02 -1.25
N ASP A 70 -4.34 -5.45 -1.58
CA ASP A 70 -5.11 -5.83 -2.76
C ASP A 70 -5.34 -4.57 -3.59
N ALA A 71 -4.71 -4.48 -4.74
CA ALA A 71 -4.77 -3.30 -5.59
C ALA A 71 -5.30 -3.66 -6.97
N LYS A 72 -6.23 -2.83 -7.45
CA LYS A 72 -6.72 -2.92 -8.84
C LYS A 72 -5.87 -1.99 -9.70
N LEU A 73 -5.24 -2.57 -10.70
CA LEU A 73 -4.39 -1.83 -11.61
C LEU A 73 -5.10 -1.60 -12.94
N PRO A 74 -4.87 -0.44 -13.60
CA PRO A 74 -5.33 -0.23 -14.96
C PRO A 74 -4.74 -1.29 -15.89
N MET A 75 -5.44 -1.61 -16.96
CA MET A 75 -4.98 -2.62 -17.93
C MET A 75 -3.55 -2.39 -18.41
N VAL A 76 -3.20 -1.13 -18.68
CA VAL A 76 -1.86 -0.77 -19.15
C VAL A 76 -0.79 -1.06 -18.10
N ALA A 77 -1.13 -0.94 -16.83
CA ALA A 77 -0.19 -1.21 -15.73
C ALA A 77 -0.05 -2.71 -15.45
N MET A 78 -1.00 -3.52 -15.89
CA MET A 78 -0.94 -4.98 -15.69
C MET A 78 0.25 -5.61 -16.42
N MET A 79 0.73 -4.99 -17.47
CA MET A 79 1.95 -5.44 -18.17
C MET A 79 3.19 -5.35 -17.27
N PHE A 80 3.13 -4.50 -16.25
CA PHE A 80 4.24 -4.28 -15.32
C PHE A 80 3.95 -4.84 -13.92
N GLU A 81 2.93 -5.68 -13.82
CA GLU A 81 2.48 -6.20 -12.51
C GLU A 81 3.61 -6.84 -11.70
N GLY A 82 4.49 -7.61 -12.35
CA GLY A 82 5.62 -8.22 -11.67
C GLY A 82 6.57 -7.20 -11.04
N ARG A 83 6.86 -6.13 -11.76
CA ARG A 83 7.73 -5.05 -11.24
C ARG A 83 7.06 -4.29 -10.11
N ILE A 84 5.77 -4.03 -10.25
CA ILE A 84 4.98 -3.34 -9.23
C ILE A 84 4.93 -4.21 -7.98
N ARG A 85 4.66 -5.49 -8.12
CA ARG A 85 4.62 -6.45 -7.02
C ARG A 85 5.95 -6.48 -6.28
N ASP A 86 7.07 -6.56 -7.01
CA ASP A 86 8.39 -6.58 -6.41
C ASP A 86 8.71 -5.30 -5.66
N ALA A 87 8.33 -4.15 -6.21
CA ALA A 87 8.55 -2.86 -5.57
C ALA A 87 7.73 -2.75 -4.28
N VAL A 88 6.45 -3.13 -4.31
CA VAL A 88 5.57 -3.11 -3.15
C VAL A 88 6.07 -4.09 -2.08
N GLN A 89 6.50 -5.29 -2.51
CA GLN A 89 7.03 -6.30 -1.60
C GLN A 89 8.28 -5.78 -0.87
N ARG A 90 9.18 -5.14 -1.58
CA ARG A 90 10.39 -4.56 -0.99
C ARG A 90 10.07 -3.45 0.01
N GLU A 91 9.12 -2.59 -0.33
CA GLU A 91 8.69 -1.53 0.58
C GLU A 91 8.08 -2.09 1.85
N ALA A 92 7.22 -3.10 1.72
CA ALA A 92 6.59 -3.73 2.86
C ALA A 92 7.61 -4.46 3.73
N ASP A 93 8.54 -5.20 3.12
CA ASP A 93 9.61 -5.89 3.85
C ASP A 93 10.47 -4.91 4.62
N ALA A 94 10.84 -3.78 4.00
CA ALA A 94 11.64 -2.75 4.64
C ALA A 94 10.89 -2.12 5.82
N MET A 95 9.58 -1.93 5.68
CA MET A 95 8.74 -1.35 6.72
C MET A 95 8.72 -2.19 8.00
N PHE A 96 8.77 -3.52 7.86
CA PHE A 96 8.71 -4.45 8.99
C PHE A 96 10.05 -5.11 9.30
N ARG A 97 11.10 -4.69 8.63
CA ARG A 97 12.44 -5.18 8.95
C ARG A 97 12.86 -4.55 10.27
N THR A 98 13.10 -5.40 11.25
CA THR A 98 13.56 -4.93 12.55
C THR A 98 15.04 -4.58 12.46
N ALA A 99 15.33 -3.41 12.90
CA ALA A 99 16.72 -3.02 13.03
C ALA A 99 17.37 -3.80 14.16
#